data_4cc22fd29d2f8064ecd13ad2ffdda8dc
#
_entry.id   4cc22fd29d2f8064ecd13ad2ffdda8dc
#
_cell.length_a   1.000
_cell.length_b   1.000
_cell.length_c   1.000
_cell.angle_alpha   90.00
_cell.angle_beta   90.00
_cell.angle_gamma   90.00
#
_symmetry.space_group_name_H-M   'P 1'
#
loop_
_entity.id
_entity.type
_entity.pdbx_description
1 polymer ?
#
loop_
_entity_poly.entity_id
_entity_poly.type
_entity_poly.pdbx_seq_one_letter_code
_entity_poly.pdbx_strand_id
1 'polypeptide(L)'
;AMCDYEAELYGIAGGWPHYFYNEGKAFMKLANKGNLAKLDNEVTKARVAGARYYDGVNFARRITVPGWYSFGYNDEVVPPTSAYGLYNTIKAPKSLSIYQMTGHYWYQEQWDEWQDFLTKHLLGE
;
A
#
# COMPACT_ATOMS: atom_id res chain seq x y z
N ALA A 1 4.29 -2.27 -2.78
CA ALA A 1 4.54 -2.54 -1.37
C ALA A 1 3.21 -2.75 -0.64
N MET A 2 3.18 -3.70 0.23
CA MET A 2 2.01 -4.00 1.04
C MET A 2 2.07 -3.18 2.31
N CYS A 3 1.05 -2.39 2.59
CA CYS A 3 1.15 -1.44 3.66
C CYS A 3 -0.23 -1.04 4.20
N ASP A 4 -0.24 -0.76 5.49
CA ASP A 4 -1.38 -0.25 6.23
C ASP A 4 -2.65 -1.12 6.14
N TYR A 5 -2.50 -2.38 6.45
CA TYR A 5 -3.59 -3.35 6.42
C TYR A 5 -4.78 -2.99 7.30
N GLU A 6 -4.53 -2.33 8.42
CA GLU A 6 -5.57 -1.98 9.37
C GLU A 6 -6.46 -0.84 8.83
N ALA A 7 -5.85 0.16 8.21
CA ALA A 7 -6.59 1.24 7.57
C ALA A 7 -7.44 0.72 6.41
N GLU A 8 -6.92 -0.21 5.64
CA GLU A 8 -7.65 -0.82 4.53
C GLU A 8 -8.82 -1.68 5.00
N LEU A 9 -8.70 -2.37 6.12
CA LEU A 9 -9.78 -3.17 6.66
C LEU A 9 -10.96 -2.32 7.12
N TYR A 10 -10.69 -1.20 7.77
CA TYR A 10 -11.73 -0.41 8.44
C TYR A 10 -12.18 0.82 7.65
N GLY A 11 -11.39 1.30 6.72
CA GLY A 11 -11.63 2.59 6.09
C GLY A 11 -11.96 2.57 4.60
N ILE A 12 -11.66 1.49 3.87
CA ILE A 12 -11.60 1.58 2.42
C ILE A 12 -12.04 0.28 1.75
N ALA A 13 -12.70 0.45 0.61
CA ALA A 13 -13.06 -0.63 -0.30
C ALA A 13 -11.87 -0.96 -1.20
N GLY A 14 -11.05 -1.90 -0.83
CA GLY A 14 -9.92 -2.35 -1.62
C GLY A 14 -8.68 -2.59 -0.79
N GLY A 15 -7.61 -3.02 -1.43
CA GLY A 15 -6.34 -3.27 -0.79
C GLY A 15 -6.10 -4.70 -0.35
N TRP A 16 -4.94 -4.92 0.23
CA TRP A 16 -4.47 -6.27 0.57
C TRP A 16 -5.33 -7.06 1.54
N PRO A 17 -5.96 -6.48 2.57
CA PRO A 17 -6.84 -7.25 3.45
C PRO A 17 -7.95 -7.99 2.73
N HIS A 18 -8.49 -7.44 1.69
CA HIS A 18 -9.54 -8.13 0.95
C HIS A 18 -9.03 -9.37 0.22
N TYR A 19 -7.74 -9.46 -0.09
CA TYR A 19 -7.15 -10.69 -0.62
C TYR A 19 -6.95 -11.75 0.45
N PHE A 20 -6.72 -11.38 1.70
CA PHE A 20 -6.61 -12.35 2.78
C PHE A 20 -7.95 -12.92 3.21
N TYR A 21 -8.98 -12.09 3.17
CA TYR A 21 -10.34 -12.49 3.55
C TYR A 21 -11.11 -12.98 2.36
N ASN A 22 -10.57 -12.69 1.21
CA ASN A 22 -11.20 -13.03 -0.02
C ASN A 22 -11.04 -14.51 -0.29
N GLU A 23 -12.02 -15.20 0.15
CA GLU A 23 -12.41 -16.32 -0.65
C GLU A 23 -13.15 -15.76 -1.87
N GLY A 24 -12.46 -14.90 -2.63
CA GLY A 24 -12.87 -14.32 -3.88
C GLY A 24 -14.02 -13.29 -3.79
N LYS A 25 -15.01 -13.45 -4.66
CA LYS A 25 -16.14 -12.53 -4.86
C LYS A 25 -17.00 -12.28 -3.60
N ALA A 26 -16.88 -13.12 -2.59
CA ALA A 26 -17.67 -13.01 -1.37
C ALA A 26 -17.31 -11.76 -0.54
N PHE A 27 -16.03 -11.42 -0.45
CA PHE A 27 -15.58 -10.22 0.24
C PHE A 27 -16.10 -8.94 -0.42
N MET A 28 -15.88 -8.81 -1.72
CA MET A 28 -16.34 -7.64 -2.48
C MET A 28 -17.86 -7.48 -2.37
N LYS A 29 -18.60 -8.57 -2.36
CA LYS A 29 -20.05 -8.55 -2.16
C LYS A 29 -20.45 -8.07 -0.77
N LEU A 30 -19.67 -8.39 0.26
CA LEU A 30 -19.89 -7.94 1.63
C LEU A 30 -19.50 -6.47 1.80
N ALA A 31 -18.35 -6.07 1.28
CA ALA A 31 -17.87 -4.69 1.32
C ALA A 31 -18.83 -3.74 0.60
N ASN A 32 -19.24 -4.09 -0.62
CA ASN A 32 -20.17 -3.29 -1.41
C ASN A 32 -21.58 -3.18 -0.79
N LYS A 33 -21.93 -4.08 0.13
CA LYS A 33 -23.20 -4.02 0.87
C LYS A 33 -23.09 -3.31 2.21
N GLY A 34 -21.96 -2.70 2.54
CA GLY A 34 -21.73 -2.05 3.82
C GLY A 34 -21.70 -3.01 5.02
N ASN A 35 -21.54 -4.30 4.78
CA ASN A 35 -21.65 -5.35 5.78
C ASN A 35 -20.28 -5.67 6.41
N LEU A 36 -19.48 -4.64 6.70
CA LEU A 36 -18.17 -4.78 7.33
C LEU A 36 -18.21 -5.48 8.68
N ALA A 37 -19.32 -5.38 9.40
CA ALA A 37 -19.50 -6.06 10.69
C ALA A 37 -19.37 -7.60 10.58
N LYS A 38 -19.66 -8.19 9.42
CA LYS A 38 -19.48 -9.64 9.19
C LYS A 38 -18.03 -10.05 9.02
N LEU A 39 -17.14 -9.10 8.82
CA LEU A 39 -15.70 -9.30 8.77
C LEU A 39 -15.06 -9.23 10.17
N ASP A 40 -15.79 -8.71 11.14
CA ASP A 40 -15.34 -8.65 12.54
C ASP A 40 -15.54 -9.99 13.23
N ASN A 41 -14.66 -10.92 12.94
CA ASN A 41 -14.62 -12.24 13.55
C ASN A 41 -13.18 -12.61 13.96
N GLU A 42 -13.03 -13.62 14.79
CA GLU A 42 -11.73 -14.00 15.36
C GLU A 42 -10.71 -14.41 14.30
N VAL A 43 -11.13 -15.05 13.20
CA VAL A 43 -10.24 -15.42 12.10
C VAL A 43 -9.71 -14.19 11.40
N THR A 44 -10.57 -13.21 11.13
CA THR A 44 -10.19 -11.94 10.53
C THR A 44 -9.22 -11.17 11.42
N LYS A 45 -9.53 -11.07 12.71
CA LYS A 45 -8.65 -10.43 13.71
C LYS A 45 -7.27 -11.10 13.76
N ALA A 46 -7.23 -12.43 13.78
CA ALA A 46 -5.97 -13.17 13.78
C ALA A 46 -5.15 -12.94 12.51
N ARG A 47 -5.79 -12.87 11.33
CA ARG A 47 -5.11 -12.56 10.05
C ARG A 47 -4.53 -11.14 10.04
N VAL A 48 -5.30 -10.14 10.48
CA VAL A 48 -4.81 -8.76 10.59
C VAL A 48 -3.64 -8.68 11.58
N ALA A 49 -3.75 -9.33 12.72
CA ALA A 49 -2.67 -9.39 13.70
C ALA A 49 -1.40 -10.03 13.10
N GLY A 50 -1.56 -11.11 12.34
CA GLY A 50 -0.46 -11.74 11.60
C GLY A 50 0.15 -10.82 10.54
N ALA A 51 -0.68 -10.09 9.80
CA ALA A 51 -0.24 -9.16 8.76
C ALA A 51 0.67 -8.05 9.30
N ARG A 52 0.51 -7.62 10.54
CA ARG A 52 1.35 -6.61 11.19
C ARG A 52 2.85 -6.99 11.23
N TYR A 53 3.17 -8.28 11.21
CA TYR A 53 4.56 -8.72 11.21
C TYR A 53 5.30 -8.43 9.90
N TYR A 54 4.61 -8.29 8.80
CA TYR A 54 5.20 -8.01 7.48
C TYR A 54 4.61 -6.77 6.78
N ASP A 55 3.78 -6.01 7.47
CA ASP A 55 3.25 -4.75 6.97
C ASP A 55 4.36 -3.73 6.74
N GLY A 56 4.45 -3.22 5.52
CA GLY A 56 5.45 -2.26 5.09
C GLY A 56 5.54 -1.01 5.95
N VAL A 57 4.43 -0.55 6.54
CA VAL A 57 4.41 0.61 7.44
C VAL A 57 5.30 0.40 8.66
N ASN A 58 5.35 -0.81 9.21
CA ASN A 58 6.18 -1.12 10.37
C ASN A 58 7.69 -1.10 10.05
N PHE A 59 8.05 -1.42 8.81
CA PHE A 59 9.44 -1.33 8.34
C PHE A 59 9.81 0.08 7.89
N ALA A 60 8.87 0.80 7.31
CA ALA A 60 9.05 2.16 6.82
C ALA A 60 9.56 3.13 7.92
N ARG A 61 9.19 2.90 9.16
CA ARG A 61 9.65 3.69 10.32
C ARG A 61 11.16 3.62 10.55
N ARG A 62 11.83 2.60 10.01
CA ARG A 62 13.26 2.32 10.20
C ARG A 62 14.10 2.73 8.99
N ILE A 63 13.49 3.25 7.93
CA ILE A 63 14.21 3.72 6.75
C ILE A 63 14.98 4.98 7.10
N THR A 64 16.28 4.94 6.87
CA THR A 64 17.22 6.04 7.14
C THR A 64 17.90 6.58 5.89
N VAL A 65 17.79 5.86 4.78
CA VAL A 65 18.37 6.23 3.49
C VAL A 65 17.35 6.99 2.63
N PRO A 66 17.82 7.85 1.69
CA PRO A 66 16.91 8.51 0.75
C PRO A 66 16.06 7.52 -0.03
N GLY A 67 14.82 7.87 -0.31
CA GLY A 67 13.91 7.02 -1.05
C GLY A 67 13.09 7.76 -2.10
N TRP A 68 12.85 7.11 -3.22
CA TRP A 68 11.87 7.53 -4.21
C TRP A 68 10.66 6.59 -4.16
N TYR A 69 9.48 7.19 -4.15
CA TYR A 69 8.23 6.49 -3.99
C TYR A 69 7.27 6.90 -5.10
N SER A 70 6.52 5.93 -5.60
CA SER A 70 5.50 6.18 -6.61
C SER A 70 4.29 5.29 -6.40
N PHE A 71 3.12 5.82 -6.71
CA PHE A 71 1.89 5.05 -6.73
C PHE A 71 0.86 5.64 -7.69
N GLY A 72 -0.05 4.78 -8.16
CA GLY A 72 -1.21 5.15 -8.94
C GLY A 72 -2.35 5.65 -8.07
N TYR A 73 -3.00 6.73 -8.47
CA TYR A 73 -4.12 7.28 -7.69
C TYR A 73 -5.39 6.44 -7.79
N ASN A 74 -5.52 5.64 -8.85
CA ASN A 74 -6.64 4.72 -9.06
C ASN A 74 -6.26 3.26 -8.76
N ASP A 75 -5.25 3.04 -7.93
CA ASP A 75 -4.82 1.69 -7.55
C ASP A 75 -5.86 1.07 -6.61
N GLU A 76 -6.55 0.04 -7.09
CA GLU A 76 -7.55 -0.71 -6.32
C GLU A 76 -6.91 -1.82 -5.46
N VAL A 77 -5.66 -2.18 -5.73
CA VAL A 77 -4.94 -3.26 -5.05
C VAL A 77 -4.18 -2.72 -3.84
N VAL A 78 -3.45 -1.62 -4.03
CA VAL A 78 -2.79 -0.88 -2.97
C VAL A 78 -3.27 0.58 -3.04
N PRO A 79 -4.40 0.88 -2.43
CA PRO A 79 -5.03 2.18 -2.59
C PRO A 79 -4.15 3.33 -2.08
N PRO A 80 -4.30 4.53 -2.64
CA PRO A 80 -3.49 5.70 -2.29
C PRO A 80 -3.42 5.97 -0.79
N THR A 81 -4.47 5.72 -0.07
CA THR A 81 -4.53 5.89 1.40
C THR A 81 -3.49 5.03 2.12
N SER A 82 -3.34 3.77 1.73
CA SER A 82 -2.30 2.88 2.26
C SER A 82 -0.91 3.33 1.86
N ALA A 83 -0.74 3.73 0.59
CA ALA A 83 0.53 4.24 0.09
C ALA A 83 0.96 5.51 0.83
N TYR A 84 0.04 6.44 1.07
CA TYR A 84 0.29 7.63 1.89
C TYR A 84 0.57 7.29 3.35
N GLY A 85 -0.12 6.32 3.93
CA GLY A 85 0.14 5.84 5.29
C GLY A 85 1.60 5.40 5.46
N LEU A 86 2.09 4.61 4.50
CA LEU A 86 3.51 4.21 4.46
C LEU A 86 4.42 5.42 4.25
N TYR A 87 4.18 6.20 3.19
CA TYR A 87 5.02 7.34 2.84
C TYR A 87 5.17 8.34 3.99
N ASN A 88 4.07 8.69 4.65
CA ASN A 88 4.09 9.65 5.77
C ASN A 88 4.85 9.14 7.00
N THR A 89 4.99 7.82 7.13
CA THR A 89 5.72 7.21 8.24
C THR A 89 7.24 7.32 8.09
N ILE A 90 7.74 7.43 6.86
CA ILE A 90 9.17 7.53 6.56
C ILE A 90 9.69 8.90 6.98
N LYS A 91 10.80 8.92 7.72
CA LYS A 91 11.45 10.15 8.21
C LYS A 91 12.67 10.55 7.39
N ALA A 92 13.25 9.61 6.64
CA ALA A 92 14.38 9.88 5.76
C ALA A 92 14.01 10.84 4.62
N PRO A 93 14.98 11.46 3.96
CA PRO A 93 14.76 12.24 2.73
C PRO A 93 13.98 11.41 1.72
N LYS A 94 12.96 11.98 1.14
CA LYS A 94 12.06 11.24 0.25
C LYS A 94 11.45 12.12 -0.81
N SER A 95 11.22 11.56 -1.99
CA SER A 95 10.45 12.15 -3.08
C SER A 95 9.26 11.27 -3.43
N LEU A 96 8.24 11.87 -4.01
CA LEU A 96 7.00 11.21 -4.36
C LEU A 96 6.56 11.61 -5.77
N SER A 97 6.32 10.61 -6.61
CA SER A 97 5.69 10.77 -7.92
C SER A 97 4.32 10.10 -7.92
N ILE A 98 3.28 10.88 -8.19
CA ILE A 98 1.90 10.40 -8.21
C ILE A 98 1.40 10.38 -9.66
N TYR A 99 0.91 9.24 -10.07
CA TYR A 99 0.32 9.03 -11.39
C TYR A 99 -1.20 8.94 -11.27
N GLN A 100 -1.88 10.04 -11.55
CA GLN A 100 -3.31 10.22 -11.25
C GLN A 100 -4.22 9.23 -11.99
N MET A 101 -3.85 8.87 -13.23
CA MET A 101 -4.68 7.99 -14.06
C MET A 101 -4.27 6.53 -14.01
N THR A 102 -3.34 6.17 -13.12
CA THR A 102 -2.76 4.83 -13.07
C THR A 102 -3.42 3.98 -11.99
N GLY A 103 -3.75 2.74 -12.34
CA GLY A 103 -4.10 1.68 -11.41
C GLY A 103 -2.86 0.94 -10.88
N HIS A 104 -2.99 -0.37 -10.64
CA HIS A 104 -1.92 -1.19 -10.08
C HIS A 104 -0.95 -1.67 -11.15
N TYR A 105 -0.27 -0.75 -11.83
CA TYR A 105 0.83 -1.08 -12.72
C TYR A 105 1.72 0.14 -13.01
N TRP A 106 2.86 -0.08 -13.69
CA TRP A 106 3.91 0.89 -13.91
C TRP A 106 3.98 1.33 -15.37
N TYR A 107 4.11 2.61 -15.59
CA TYR A 107 4.46 3.17 -16.87
C TYR A 107 5.98 3.27 -17.04
N GLN A 108 6.42 3.47 -18.28
CA GLN A 108 7.85 3.65 -18.59
C GLN A 108 8.44 4.86 -17.86
N GLU A 109 7.70 5.94 -17.77
CA GLU A 109 8.12 7.16 -17.07
C GLU A 109 8.46 6.91 -15.62
N GLN A 110 7.73 6.02 -14.94
CA GLN A 110 8.02 5.64 -13.55
C GLN A 110 9.33 4.87 -13.44
N TRP A 111 9.63 4.01 -14.43
CA TRP A 111 10.90 3.30 -14.51
C TRP A 111 12.07 4.26 -14.75
N ASP A 112 11.91 5.23 -15.62
CA ASP A 112 12.91 6.23 -15.93
C ASP A 112 13.23 7.09 -14.71
N GLU A 113 12.22 7.63 -14.03
CA GLU A 113 12.40 8.38 -12.78
C GLU A 113 13.09 7.55 -11.68
N TRP A 114 12.74 6.28 -11.56
CA TRP A 114 13.36 5.38 -10.60
C TRP A 114 14.84 5.13 -10.93
N GLN A 115 15.16 4.91 -12.20
CA GLN A 115 16.54 4.73 -12.65
C GLN A 115 17.38 6.00 -12.44
N ASP A 116 16.85 7.16 -12.77
CA ASP A 116 17.50 8.45 -12.52
C ASP A 116 17.78 8.67 -11.04
N PHE A 117 16.80 8.36 -10.19
CA PHE A 117 16.98 8.43 -8.75
C PHE A 117 18.12 7.51 -8.26
N LEU A 118 18.17 6.27 -8.74
CA LEU A 118 19.23 5.33 -8.38
C LEU A 118 20.60 5.77 -8.88
N THR A 119 20.69 6.20 -10.13
CA THR A 119 21.93 6.69 -10.74
C THR A 119 22.51 7.83 -9.92
N LYS A 120 21.69 8.83 -9.61
CA LYS A 120 22.10 9.97 -8.80
C LYS A 120 22.61 9.58 -7.41
N HIS A 121 21.96 8.65 -6.75
CA HIS A 121 22.28 8.32 -5.36
C HIS A 121 23.35 7.23 -5.19
N LEU A 122 23.52 6.35 -6.18
CA LEU A 122 24.49 5.27 -6.12
C LEU A 122 25.79 5.60 -6.86
N LEU A 123 25.70 6.34 -7.96
CA LEU A 123 26.86 6.68 -8.79
C LEU A 123 27.36 8.11 -8.56
N GLY A 124 26.56 8.97 -7.94
CA GLY A 124 26.92 10.36 -7.68
C GLY A 124 26.89 11.26 -8.92
N GLU A 125 26.12 10.87 -9.94
CA GLU A 125 25.96 11.62 -11.20
C GLU A 125 24.76 12.57 -11.19
#